data_832095807f9ff06c030eede26e509ca6
#
_entry.id   832095807f9ff06c030eede26e509ca6
#
_cell.length_a   1.000
_cell.length_b   1.000
_cell.length_c   1.000
_cell.angle_alpha   90.00
_cell.angle_beta   90.00
_cell.angle_gamma   90.00
#
_symmetry.space_group_name_H-M   'P 1'
#
loop_
_entity.id
_entity.type
_entity.pdbx_description
1 polymer ?
#
loop_
_entity_poly.entity_id
_entity_poly.type
_entity_poly.pdbx_seq_one_letter_code
_entity_poly.pdbx_strand_id
1 'polypeptide(L)'
;RDSCFLSVRPICCENVHIDNIKIIGNWRYNSDGIDLLNCRHALVENCFVRSFDDSLCIKGFACAYADGIHHNNRDYDISEDIVFRNCVVFNEWGKALEVGIDLCAKRIENCRFENCDVIHATGPVMDVSNVDYAHVNNIVFENIRVEYDEVSFYPMIQEKEDDIYVNKDTNYMPPLIWGMVFYS
;
A
#
# COMPACT_ATOMS: atom_id res chain seq x y z
N ARG A 1 -6.43 0.79 -16.82
CA ARG A 1 -5.58 -0.31 -17.30
C ARG A 1 -4.17 0.20 -17.57
N ASP A 2 -3.21 -0.65 -17.34
CA ASP A 2 -1.83 -0.48 -17.78
C ASP A 2 -1.17 0.80 -17.21
N SER A 3 -1.45 1.11 -15.95
CA SER A 3 -0.75 2.19 -15.26
C SER A 3 0.75 1.83 -15.14
N CYS A 4 1.58 2.78 -15.42
CA CYS A 4 3.04 2.63 -15.30
C CYS A 4 3.60 3.33 -14.04
N PHE A 5 2.74 3.83 -13.20
CA PHE A 5 3.04 4.51 -11.94
C PHE A 5 1.84 4.39 -10.99
N LEU A 6 1.86 5.05 -9.84
CA LEU A 6 0.76 5.06 -8.86
C LEU A 6 -0.60 5.27 -9.55
N SER A 7 -1.55 4.36 -9.33
CA SER A 7 -2.80 4.34 -10.11
C SER A 7 -3.86 5.29 -9.57
N VAL A 8 -4.11 5.23 -8.26
CA VAL A 8 -5.10 6.08 -7.58
C VAL A 8 -4.44 6.65 -6.32
N ARG A 9 -4.28 7.97 -6.28
CA ARG A 9 -3.49 8.61 -5.23
C ARG A 9 -4.13 9.89 -4.70
N PRO A 10 -5.16 9.82 -3.87
CA PRO A 10 -5.64 10.97 -3.10
C PRO A 10 -4.56 11.47 -2.14
N ILE A 11 -4.33 12.78 -2.13
CA ILE A 11 -3.34 13.43 -1.27
C ILE A 11 -4.02 14.55 -0.50
N CYS A 12 -3.87 14.58 0.82
CA CYS A 12 -4.43 15.60 1.69
C CYS A 12 -5.94 15.79 1.48
N CYS A 13 -6.66 14.72 1.28
CA CYS A 13 -8.09 14.74 1.01
C CYS A 13 -8.90 14.35 2.25
N GLU A 14 -10.10 14.94 2.35
CA GLU A 14 -11.09 14.56 3.36
C GLU A 14 -12.37 14.03 2.71
N ASN A 15 -13.05 13.13 3.43
CA ASN A 15 -14.31 12.54 2.98
C ASN A 15 -14.17 11.84 1.61
N VAL A 16 -13.13 11.03 1.48
CA VAL A 16 -12.84 10.28 0.26
C VAL A 16 -13.73 9.04 0.20
N HIS A 17 -14.40 8.83 -0.92
CA HIS A 17 -15.10 7.58 -1.17
C HIS A 17 -14.68 7.01 -2.53
N ILE A 18 -14.11 5.81 -2.51
CA ILE A 18 -13.69 5.06 -3.69
C ILE A 18 -14.45 3.74 -3.67
N ASP A 19 -15.32 3.53 -4.65
CA ASP A 19 -16.16 2.35 -4.73
C ASP A 19 -16.08 1.69 -6.11
N ASN A 20 -16.00 0.37 -6.10
CA ASN A 20 -16.11 -0.49 -7.28
C ASN A 20 -15.12 -0.17 -8.41
N ILE A 21 -13.90 0.22 -8.06
CA ILE A 21 -12.81 0.43 -9.02
C ILE A 21 -12.10 -0.90 -9.31
N LYS A 22 -11.67 -1.06 -10.56
CA LYS A 22 -10.83 -2.18 -10.99
C LYS A 22 -9.52 -1.68 -11.57
N ILE A 23 -8.44 -1.96 -10.86
CA ILE A 23 -7.06 -1.68 -11.29
C ILE A 23 -6.49 -2.98 -11.83
N ILE A 24 -6.04 -2.95 -13.09
CA ILE A 24 -5.56 -4.14 -13.79
C ILE A 24 -4.41 -3.74 -14.71
N GLY A 25 -3.36 -4.54 -14.69
CA GLY A 25 -2.26 -4.41 -15.64
C GLY A 25 -1.15 -3.46 -15.19
N ASN A 26 -1.00 -3.26 -13.90
CA ASN A 26 0.19 -2.63 -13.35
C ASN A 26 1.35 -3.62 -13.48
N TRP A 27 2.50 -3.16 -13.97
CA TRP A 27 3.57 -4.07 -14.39
C TRP A 27 5.00 -3.57 -14.08
N ARG A 28 5.11 -2.47 -13.34
CA ARG A 28 6.40 -1.84 -12.99
C ARG A 28 6.49 -1.54 -11.51
N TYR A 29 7.72 -1.29 -11.05
CA TYR A 29 7.98 -0.70 -9.74
C TYR A 29 7.27 0.65 -9.61
N ASN A 30 6.82 0.95 -8.41
CA ASN A 30 6.00 2.13 -8.11
C ASN A 30 4.69 2.19 -8.92
N SER A 31 4.18 1.05 -9.36
CA SER A 31 2.84 0.96 -9.93
C SER A 31 1.87 0.40 -8.89
N ASP A 32 1.68 1.21 -7.87
CA ASP A 32 0.81 0.93 -6.74
C ASP A 32 -0.67 0.99 -7.16
N GLY A 33 -1.50 0.39 -6.36
CA GLY A 33 -2.94 0.36 -6.58
C GLY A 33 -3.64 1.61 -6.09
N ILE A 34 -4.01 1.62 -4.81
CA ILE A 34 -4.71 2.74 -4.16
C ILE A 34 -3.90 3.19 -2.95
N ASP A 35 -3.33 4.38 -3.04
CA ASP A 35 -2.54 5.00 -1.98
C ASP A 35 -3.27 6.19 -1.39
N LEU A 36 -3.60 6.14 -0.13
CA LEU A 36 -4.18 7.26 0.60
C LEU A 36 -3.08 7.97 1.39
N LEU A 37 -2.76 9.20 0.98
CA LEU A 37 -1.69 9.99 1.56
C LEU A 37 -2.24 11.16 2.36
N ASN A 38 -2.01 11.16 3.67
CA ASN A 38 -2.50 12.23 4.56
C ASN A 38 -4.01 12.51 4.37
N CYS A 39 -4.77 11.44 4.17
CA CYS A 39 -6.22 11.50 3.99
C CYS A 39 -6.96 11.28 5.31
N ARG A 40 -8.16 11.85 5.42
CA ARG A 40 -9.04 11.70 6.57
C ARG A 40 -10.44 11.29 6.15
N HIS A 41 -11.09 10.46 6.97
CA HIS A 41 -12.46 10.01 6.74
C HIS A 41 -12.62 9.39 5.35
N ALA A 42 -11.79 8.39 5.05
CA ALA A 42 -11.76 7.75 3.75
C ALA A 42 -12.35 6.34 3.80
N LEU A 43 -13.17 6.03 2.81
CA LEU A 43 -13.70 4.70 2.56
C LEU A 43 -13.33 4.24 1.16
N VAL A 44 -12.66 3.09 1.09
CA VAL A 44 -12.36 2.37 -0.15
C VAL A 44 -13.05 1.02 -0.08
N GLU A 45 -13.94 0.75 -1.02
CA GLU A 45 -14.72 -0.49 -0.94
C GLU A 45 -15.00 -1.14 -2.28
N ASN A 46 -15.27 -2.45 -2.23
CA ASN A 46 -15.70 -3.25 -3.38
C ASN A 46 -14.73 -3.19 -4.59
N CYS A 47 -13.47 -2.92 -4.33
CA CYS A 47 -12.46 -2.74 -5.37
C CYS A 47 -11.74 -4.06 -5.70
N PHE A 48 -11.31 -4.19 -6.94
CA PHE A 48 -10.36 -5.20 -7.37
C PHE A 48 -9.06 -4.52 -7.75
N VAL A 49 -7.98 -4.91 -7.08
CA VAL A 49 -6.66 -4.30 -7.31
C VAL A 49 -5.65 -5.38 -7.66
N ARG A 50 -5.20 -5.36 -8.90
CA ARG A 50 -4.01 -6.09 -9.33
C ARG A 50 -2.90 -5.09 -9.59
N SER A 51 -1.98 -4.98 -8.65
CA SER A 51 -0.82 -4.10 -8.73
C SER A 51 0.48 -4.91 -8.78
N PHE A 52 1.51 -4.28 -9.33
CA PHE A 52 2.86 -4.83 -9.22
C PHE A 52 3.47 -4.45 -7.88
N ASP A 53 3.42 -3.17 -7.52
CA ASP A 53 3.85 -2.67 -6.22
C ASP A 53 2.69 -2.68 -5.21
N ASP A 54 2.71 -1.85 -4.15
CA ASP A 54 1.74 -1.89 -3.06
C ASP A 54 0.30 -1.79 -3.56
N SER A 55 -0.61 -2.57 -2.98
CA SER A 55 -1.98 -2.66 -3.52
C SER A 55 -2.95 -1.72 -2.85
N LEU A 56 -3.15 -1.85 -1.55
CA LEU A 56 -3.99 -0.96 -0.74
C LEU A 56 -3.13 -0.36 0.37
N CYS A 57 -2.89 0.93 0.30
CA CYS A 57 -1.84 1.54 1.08
C CYS A 57 -2.25 2.83 1.78
N ILE A 58 -1.76 3.02 3.00
CA ILE A 58 -1.88 4.25 3.76
C ILE A 58 -0.47 4.79 3.99
N LYS A 59 -0.22 5.98 3.48
CA LYS A 59 1.09 6.65 3.57
C LYS A 59 0.96 8.05 4.19
N GLY A 60 2.09 8.63 4.57
CA GLY A 60 2.18 9.98 5.10
C GLY A 60 3.32 10.75 4.44
N PHE A 61 3.01 11.69 3.58
CA PHE A 61 4.00 12.50 2.87
C PHE A 61 3.89 13.99 3.16
N ALA A 62 3.60 14.36 4.40
CA ALA A 62 3.33 15.76 4.75
C ALA A 62 4.44 16.75 4.40
N CYS A 63 5.65 16.28 4.18
CA CYS A 63 6.81 17.18 4.10
C CYS A 63 7.77 16.92 2.94
N ALA A 64 7.61 15.89 2.11
CA ALA A 64 8.79 15.40 1.40
C ALA A 64 8.70 15.27 -0.13
N TYR A 65 7.59 15.54 -0.79
CA TYR A 65 7.63 15.35 -2.24
C TYR A 65 7.97 16.60 -3.03
N ALA A 66 9.06 16.44 -3.80
CA ALA A 66 9.72 17.43 -4.62
C ALA A 66 8.95 17.85 -5.88
N ASP A 67 7.70 17.51 -6.02
CA ASP A 67 6.84 17.93 -7.12
C ASP A 67 6.20 19.33 -6.93
N GLY A 68 6.71 20.08 -5.97
CA GLY A 68 6.36 21.51 -5.79
C GLY A 68 5.06 21.76 -5.04
N ILE A 69 4.37 20.73 -4.59
CA ILE A 69 3.20 20.86 -3.73
C ILE A 69 3.68 20.84 -2.26
N HIS A 70 4.30 21.93 -1.85
CA HIS A 70 4.64 22.13 -0.45
C HIS A 70 3.37 22.51 0.33
N HIS A 71 2.70 21.52 0.86
CA HIS A 71 1.69 21.78 1.88
C HIS A 71 2.38 22.01 3.22
N ASN A 72 2.82 23.25 3.46
CA ASN A 72 3.23 23.72 4.79
C ASN A 72 2.05 23.78 5.77
N ASN A 73 0.93 23.19 5.43
CA ASN A 73 -0.25 23.19 6.27
C ASN A 73 -0.19 21.98 7.21
N ARG A 74 0.15 22.24 8.46
CA ARG A 74 0.21 21.24 9.53
C ARG A 74 -1.14 20.53 9.78
N ASP A 75 -2.23 21.04 9.23
CA ASP A 75 -3.55 20.42 9.35
C ASP A 75 -3.68 19.15 8.50
N TYR A 76 -2.82 18.96 7.51
CA TYR A 76 -2.79 17.77 6.66
C TYR A 76 -1.68 16.78 7.03
N ASP A 77 -1.08 16.90 8.19
CA ASP A 77 -0.03 16.02 8.69
C ASP A 77 -0.59 14.78 9.42
N ILE A 78 -1.72 14.27 8.93
CA ILE A 78 -2.48 13.21 9.59
C ILE A 78 -3.14 12.31 8.55
N SER A 79 -3.09 10.99 8.79
CA SER A 79 -3.98 10.03 8.15
C SER A 79 -4.84 9.40 9.23
N GLU A 80 -6.16 9.56 9.14
CA GLU A 80 -7.06 9.05 10.17
C GLU A 80 -8.42 8.61 9.64
N ASP A 81 -9.06 7.68 10.36
CA ASP A 81 -10.38 7.15 10.04
C ASP A 81 -10.48 6.64 8.59
N ILE A 82 -9.57 5.75 8.25
CA ILE A 82 -9.47 5.17 6.91
C ILE A 82 -9.94 3.71 6.97
N VAL A 83 -10.83 3.35 6.06
CA VAL A 83 -11.34 1.99 5.92
C VAL A 83 -11.15 1.49 4.49
N PHE A 84 -10.47 0.36 4.35
CA PHE A 84 -10.52 -0.48 3.15
C PHE A 84 -11.38 -1.71 3.46
N ARG A 85 -12.43 -1.96 2.67
CA ARG A 85 -13.29 -3.12 2.91
C ARG A 85 -13.79 -3.79 1.65
N ASN A 86 -14.09 -5.07 1.76
CA ASN A 86 -14.67 -5.88 0.69
C ASN A 86 -13.84 -5.79 -0.62
N CYS A 87 -12.53 -5.67 -0.49
CA CYS A 87 -11.64 -5.56 -1.63
C CYS A 87 -10.99 -6.91 -1.95
N VAL A 88 -10.69 -7.12 -3.22
CA VAL A 88 -9.93 -8.28 -3.71
C VAL A 88 -8.60 -7.78 -4.25
N VAL A 89 -7.52 -8.35 -3.72
CA VAL A 89 -6.15 -7.95 -4.04
C VAL A 89 -5.40 -9.09 -4.72
N PHE A 90 -4.69 -8.75 -5.77
CA PHE A 90 -3.69 -9.59 -6.44
C PHE A 90 -2.39 -8.79 -6.49
N ASN A 91 -1.45 -9.10 -5.60
CA ASN A 91 -0.19 -8.36 -5.48
C ASN A 91 0.97 -9.15 -6.08
N GLU A 92 1.69 -8.54 -7.02
CA GLU A 92 2.74 -9.22 -7.78
C GLU A 92 4.15 -9.07 -7.18
N TRP A 93 4.41 -8.01 -6.41
CA TRP A 93 5.75 -7.78 -5.86
C TRP A 93 5.77 -7.01 -4.54
N GLY A 94 5.01 -5.94 -4.38
CA GLY A 94 4.99 -5.09 -3.19
C GLY A 94 4.26 -5.72 -1.99
N LYS A 95 3.48 -4.94 -1.26
CA LYS A 95 2.65 -5.42 -0.16
C LYS A 95 1.17 -5.34 -0.53
N ALA A 96 0.41 -6.27 0.01
CA ALA A 96 -1.00 -6.32 -0.32
C ALA A 96 -1.84 -5.28 0.44
N LEU A 97 -1.69 -5.24 1.77
CA LEU A 97 -2.40 -4.33 2.68
C LEU A 97 -1.35 -3.65 3.56
N GLU A 98 -1.13 -2.36 3.37
CA GLU A 98 0.01 -1.68 3.98
C GLU A 98 -0.36 -0.39 4.72
N VAL A 99 0.28 -0.18 5.86
CA VAL A 99 0.47 1.12 6.49
C VAL A 99 1.97 1.39 6.49
N GLY A 100 2.42 2.14 5.53
CA GLY A 100 3.87 2.34 5.34
C GLY A 100 4.24 2.56 3.86
N ILE A 101 5.50 2.46 3.53
CA ILE A 101 6.69 2.55 4.38
C ILE A 101 6.94 4.02 4.75
N ASP A 102 6.54 4.92 3.88
CA ASP A 102 6.70 6.37 4.03
C ASP A 102 5.61 6.91 4.98
N LEU A 103 5.99 7.17 6.21
CA LEU A 103 5.10 7.67 7.24
C LEU A 103 5.58 9.02 7.80
N CYS A 104 5.96 9.94 6.91
CA CYS A 104 6.24 11.33 7.24
C CYS A 104 4.94 12.07 7.61
N ALA A 105 4.35 11.70 8.72
CA ALA A 105 3.12 12.27 9.24
C ALA A 105 3.23 12.43 10.76
N LYS A 106 2.43 13.30 11.32
CA LYS A 106 2.36 13.42 12.78
C LYS A 106 1.74 12.18 13.42
N ARG A 107 0.66 11.66 12.79
CA ARG A 107 0.02 10.42 13.23
C ARG A 107 -0.72 9.72 12.09
N ILE A 108 -0.79 8.43 12.21
CA ILE A 108 -1.60 7.53 11.41
C ILE A 108 -2.47 6.76 12.40
N GLU A 109 -3.77 6.93 12.38
CA GLU A 109 -4.62 6.29 13.39
C GLU A 109 -6.02 5.92 12.91
N ASN A 110 -6.63 4.96 13.62
CA ASN A 110 -7.98 4.47 13.34
C ASN A 110 -8.13 3.97 11.90
N CYS A 111 -7.19 3.16 11.45
CA CYS A 111 -7.20 2.62 10.10
C CYS A 111 -7.55 1.13 10.11
N ARG A 112 -8.39 0.70 9.17
CA ARG A 112 -8.91 -0.67 9.11
C ARG A 112 -8.83 -1.23 7.70
N PHE A 113 -8.45 -2.49 7.65
CA PHE A 113 -8.63 -3.35 6.49
C PHE A 113 -9.59 -4.46 6.92
N GLU A 114 -10.75 -4.54 6.30
CA GLU A 114 -11.80 -5.49 6.73
C GLU A 114 -12.44 -6.23 5.58
N ASN A 115 -12.70 -7.52 5.77
CA ASN A 115 -13.36 -8.37 4.77
C ASN A 115 -12.67 -8.37 3.40
N CYS A 116 -11.34 -8.38 3.37
CA CYS A 116 -10.57 -8.38 2.13
C CYS A 116 -10.05 -9.77 1.78
N ASP A 117 -10.00 -10.05 0.48
CA ASP A 117 -9.41 -11.25 -0.09
C ASP A 117 -8.08 -10.92 -0.76
N VAL A 118 -7.00 -11.48 -0.28
CA VAL A 118 -5.71 -11.44 -0.97
C VAL A 118 -5.53 -12.79 -1.65
N ILE A 119 -5.82 -12.83 -2.94
CA ILE A 119 -5.85 -14.06 -3.74
C ILE A 119 -4.51 -14.40 -4.38
N HIS A 120 -3.54 -13.54 -4.24
CA HIS A 120 -2.14 -13.77 -4.62
C HIS A 120 -1.27 -12.73 -3.93
N ALA A 121 -0.14 -13.17 -3.38
CA ALA A 121 0.87 -12.28 -2.81
C ALA A 121 2.26 -12.91 -2.92
N THR A 122 3.23 -12.11 -3.31
CA THR A 122 4.64 -12.47 -3.34
C THR A 122 5.46 -11.71 -2.29
N GLY A 123 4.91 -10.65 -1.73
CA GLY A 123 5.43 -9.88 -0.60
C GLY A 123 4.62 -10.05 0.67
N PRO A 124 4.90 -9.26 1.72
CA PRO A 124 4.09 -9.23 2.93
C PRO A 124 2.62 -8.93 2.65
N VAL A 125 1.71 -9.64 3.32
CA VAL A 125 0.27 -9.45 3.10
C VAL A 125 -0.29 -8.33 3.94
N MET A 126 -0.01 -8.32 5.23
CA MET A 126 -0.41 -7.28 6.17
C MET A 126 0.85 -6.63 6.72
N ASP A 127 1.08 -5.38 6.35
CA ASP A 127 2.30 -4.66 6.72
C ASP A 127 2.01 -3.38 7.50
N VAL A 128 2.78 -3.17 8.57
CA VAL A 128 2.85 -1.89 9.29
C VAL A 128 4.33 -1.55 9.47
N SER A 129 4.84 -0.77 8.55
CA SER A 129 6.27 -0.42 8.52
C SER A 129 6.45 1.09 8.63
N ASN A 130 6.99 1.51 9.77
CA ASN A 130 7.26 2.91 10.06
C ASN A 130 8.77 3.17 10.04
N VAL A 131 9.25 3.76 8.98
CA VAL A 131 10.67 4.15 8.84
C VAL A 131 10.89 5.63 9.10
N ASP A 132 9.85 6.36 9.42
CA ASP A 132 9.84 7.80 9.68
C ASP A 132 9.40 8.10 11.12
N TYR A 133 8.71 9.21 11.32
CA TYR A 133 8.40 9.72 12.66
C TYR A 133 6.92 9.66 13.07
N ALA A 134 6.05 9.04 12.28
CA ALA A 134 4.63 9.01 12.62
C ALA A 134 4.33 8.26 13.92
N HIS A 135 3.39 8.77 14.68
CA HIS A 135 2.73 7.98 15.72
C HIS A 135 1.66 7.10 15.07
N VAL A 136 1.92 5.80 15.01
CA VAL A 136 0.99 4.82 14.45
C VAL A 136 0.17 4.20 15.58
N ASN A 137 -1.15 4.27 15.47
CA ASN A 137 -2.06 3.77 16.51
C ASN A 137 -3.36 3.21 15.94
N ASN A 138 -3.90 2.20 16.58
CA ASN A 138 -5.18 1.57 16.25
C ASN A 138 -5.29 1.17 14.76
N ILE A 139 -4.38 0.32 14.31
CA ILE A 139 -4.43 -0.31 12.99
C ILE A 139 -5.06 -1.69 13.14
N VAL A 140 -6.09 -1.97 12.37
CA VAL A 140 -6.88 -3.20 12.48
C VAL A 140 -6.94 -3.93 11.14
N PHE A 141 -6.57 -5.20 11.15
CA PHE A 141 -6.81 -6.14 10.06
C PHE A 141 -7.86 -7.15 10.55
N GLU A 142 -9.02 -7.18 9.92
CA GLU A 142 -10.14 -8.01 10.36
C GLU A 142 -10.74 -8.81 9.21
N ASN A 143 -10.91 -10.11 9.43
CA ASN A 143 -11.47 -11.02 8.44
C ASN A 143 -10.75 -10.95 7.08
N ILE A 144 -9.43 -11.07 7.10
CA ILE A 144 -8.59 -11.11 5.90
C ILE A 144 -8.40 -12.57 5.49
N ARG A 145 -8.79 -12.89 4.27
CA ARG A 145 -8.55 -14.21 3.67
C ARG A 145 -7.35 -14.14 2.74
N VAL A 146 -6.45 -15.11 2.85
CA VAL A 146 -5.18 -15.08 2.12
C VAL A 146 -4.97 -16.41 1.40
N GLU A 147 -4.67 -16.33 0.12
CA GLU A 147 -4.20 -17.45 -0.68
C GLU A 147 -2.76 -17.17 -1.11
N TYR A 148 -1.86 -18.08 -0.75
CA TYR A 148 -0.49 -18.09 -1.24
C TYR A 148 -0.38 -19.07 -2.40
N ASP A 149 0.27 -18.65 -3.45
CA ASP A 149 0.66 -19.54 -4.52
C ASP A 149 2.02 -20.19 -4.17
N GLU A 150 2.04 -21.51 -4.05
CA GLU A 150 3.27 -22.27 -3.74
C GLU A 150 4.37 -22.09 -4.81
N VAL A 151 4.01 -21.56 -5.97
CA VAL A 151 4.90 -21.41 -7.12
C VAL A 151 5.06 -19.95 -7.53
N SER A 152 4.73 -19.01 -6.64
CA SER A 152 4.89 -17.60 -6.93
C SER A 152 6.36 -17.24 -7.07
N PHE A 153 6.77 -17.04 -8.29
CA PHE A 153 8.04 -16.39 -8.59
C PHE A 153 7.82 -14.89 -8.62
N TYR A 154 8.73 -14.14 -8.01
CA TYR A 154 8.77 -12.71 -8.30
C TYR A 154 8.86 -12.52 -9.81
N PRO A 155 7.96 -11.76 -10.42
CA PRO A 155 8.11 -11.44 -11.82
C PRO A 155 9.42 -10.70 -12.01
N MET A 156 10.23 -11.15 -12.95
CA MET A 156 11.46 -10.44 -13.30
C MET A 156 11.09 -9.26 -14.17
N ILE A 157 11.26 -8.07 -13.63
CA ILE A 157 11.18 -6.84 -14.43
C ILE A 157 12.57 -6.27 -14.58
N GLN A 158 12.93 -6.04 -15.81
CA GLN A 158 14.15 -5.36 -16.16
C GLN A 158 13.79 -3.92 -16.53
N GLU A 159 14.03 -2.97 -15.64
CA GLU A 159 13.81 -1.55 -15.91
C GLU A 159 14.95 -0.91 -16.70
N LYS A 160 16.17 -1.39 -16.48
CA LYS A 160 17.38 -1.00 -17.21
C LYS A 160 18.13 -2.24 -17.64
N GLU A 161 18.98 -2.09 -18.64
CA GLU A 161 19.77 -3.19 -19.19
C GLU A 161 20.61 -3.93 -18.14
N ASP A 162 21.01 -3.23 -17.08
CA ASP A 162 21.84 -3.73 -15.99
C ASP A 162 21.03 -4.15 -14.74
N ASP A 163 19.74 -3.83 -14.68
CA ASP A 163 18.89 -4.12 -13.53
C ASP A 163 18.31 -5.52 -13.65
N ILE A 164 18.98 -6.49 -13.07
CA ILE A 164 18.45 -7.86 -12.97
C ILE A 164 17.94 -8.07 -11.55
N TYR A 165 16.66 -7.88 -11.34
CA TYR A 165 16.00 -8.27 -10.09
C TYR A 165 15.73 -9.78 -10.11
N VAL A 166 16.69 -10.53 -9.64
CA VAL A 166 16.56 -11.98 -9.53
C VAL A 166 16.30 -12.30 -8.07
N ASN A 167 15.12 -12.76 -7.76
CA ASN A 167 14.93 -13.48 -6.50
C ASN A 167 15.66 -14.82 -6.64
N LYS A 168 16.77 -14.96 -5.94
CA LYS A 168 17.59 -16.18 -5.94
C LYS A 168 17.08 -17.21 -4.94
N ASP A 169 16.16 -16.83 -4.08
CA ASP A 169 15.60 -17.70 -3.08
C ASP A 169 14.29 -18.31 -3.57
N THR A 170 14.40 -19.51 -4.11
CA THR A 170 13.25 -20.28 -4.61
C THR A 170 12.37 -20.86 -3.48
N ASN A 171 12.77 -20.67 -2.23
CA ASN A 171 12.02 -21.11 -1.05
C ASN A 171 11.47 -19.94 -0.23
N TYR A 172 11.55 -18.73 -0.75
CA TYR A 172 11.02 -17.57 -0.04
C TYR A 172 9.50 -17.65 0.06
N MET A 173 9.01 -17.62 1.27
CA MET A 173 7.61 -17.50 1.58
C MET A 173 7.38 -16.13 2.22
N PRO A 174 6.56 -15.26 1.64
CA PRO A 174 6.35 -13.95 2.19
C PRO A 174 5.68 -14.05 3.57
N PRO A 175 6.02 -13.18 4.52
CA PRO A 175 5.37 -13.19 5.82
C PRO A 175 3.89 -12.78 5.69
N LEU A 176 3.02 -13.45 6.44
CA LEU A 176 1.61 -13.07 6.52
C LEU A 176 1.46 -11.69 7.16
N ILE A 177 2.21 -11.45 8.22
CA ILE A 177 2.21 -10.19 8.96
C ILE A 177 3.65 -9.71 9.07
N TRP A 178 3.88 -8.47 8.73
CA TRP A 178 5.16 -7.79 8.88
C TRP A 178 5.00 -6.50 9.66
N GLY A 179 5.95 -6.21 10.51
CA GLY A 179 5.98 -4.96 11.26
C GLY A 179 7.41 -4.48 11.41
N MET A 180 7.65 -3.23 11.15
CA MET A 180 8.97 -2.63 11.22
C MET A 180 8.91 -1.22 11.78
N VAL A 181 9.79 -0.91 12.73
CA VAL A 181 9.95 0.45 13.26
C VAL A 181 11.44 0.77 13.27
N PHE A 182 11.80 1.83 12.59
CA PHE A 182 13.12 2.40 12.67
C PHE A 182 13.08 3.65 13.55
N TYR A 183 14.02 3.74 14.48
CA TYR A 183 14.30 4.96 15.22
C TYR A 183 15.52 5.62 14.59
N SER A 184 15.33 6.83 14.10
CA SER A 184 16.43 7.68 13.66
C SER A 184 16.94 8.57 14.78
#